data_54ee62e0c02b6199792786f3f6e12d32
#
_entry.id   54ee62e0c02b6199792786f3f6e12d32
#
_cell.length_a   1.000
_cell.length_b   1.000
_cell.length_c   1.000
_cell.angle_alpha   90.00
_cell.angle_beta   90.00
_cell.angle_gamma   90.00
#
_symmetry.space_group_name_H-M   'P 1'
#
loop_
_entity.id
_entity.type
_entity.pdbx_description
1 polymer ?
#
loop_
_entity_poly.entity_id
_entity_poly.type
_entity_poly.pdbx_seq_one_letter_code
_entity_poly.pdbx_strand_id
1 'polypeptide(L)'
;MSQQIESVKMALQELGINASGEFYYNPDYDLLIAHETSPELTGAARGVMTDSGAVAVDTGIFTGRSPRDKYIVRDEQTRDTVWWADSGLGRNDNKPLSPDVWRSLKSLVAGQLSGKKLYVIDAWCGASPDTRLGVRFVTEVAWQAHFVKNMFIVPSADELASFTPDFVVLNGAGCTNANWQAQGMNSENFVAFNLSERIQLIGGTWYGGEMKKGLFSVMNYLLPQKGIASMHCSANRGEAGDVALFFGLSGTGKTTLSTDPHRQLIGDDEHGWDDDGVFNFEGGCYAKTINLDPQAEPEIYGAIRRNALLENVVVRADGSVDYADGSKTENTRVSYPLSHIDNIVKPVSRAGHPSKVIFLAADAFGVLPPVSRLTTEQMQYHFLSGFTSKLAGTERGITQPTPTFSACYGAAFLLLHPTQYASVLAAKMAESGAEACLVNTGWNGEGKRLSLRDTRSIISAILNGTTGPLREETIPVFGLAIPQSIPGVDSAVLDPRNGWSSADKWQEKAESLAQLFMDNFKQYSDTEAGARLALAGPQLQKSAV
;
A
#
# COMPACT_ATOMS: atom_id res chain seq x y z
N MET A 1 29.37 11.10 16.43
CA MET A 1 28.59 9.94 16.93
C MET A 1 28.23 10.04 18.42
N SER A 2 29.16 10.20 19.38
CA SER A 2 28.82 10.31 20.82
C SER A 2 27.90 11.50 21.15
N GLN A 3 28.17 12.69 20.63
CA GLN A 3 27.32 13.89 20.86
C GLN A 3 25.93 13.75 20.23
N GLN A 4 25.82 13.09 19.11
CA GLN A 4 24.54 12.83 18.43
C GLN A 4 23.70 11.83 19.22
N ILE A 5 24.30 10.75 19.73
CA ILE A 5 23.62 9.77 20.59
C ILE A 5 23.04 10.45 21.84
N GLU A 6 23.81 11.32 22.48
CA GLU A 6 23.32 12.06 23.66
C GLU A 6 22.16 13.02 23.29
N SER A 7 22.23 13.71 22.15
CA SER A 7 21.13 14.53 21.65
C SER A 7 19.86 13.68 21.41
N VAL A 8 20.00 12.49 20.81
CA VAL A 8 18.88 11.59 20.59
C VAL A 8 18.28 11.11 21.93
N LYS A 9 19.10 10.74 22.90
CA LYS A 9 18.64 10.35 24.25
C LYS A 9 17.89 11.47 24.96
N MET A 10 18.37 12.70 24.83
CA MET A 10 17.67 13.87 25.38
C MET A 10 16.30 14.06 24.73
N ALA A 11 16.21 13.95 23.40
CA ALA A 11 14.93 14.02 22.71
C ALA A 11 13.96 12.89 23.13
N LEU A 12 14.46 11.68 23.40
CA LEU A 12 13.63 10.59 23.94
C LEU A 12 13.17 10.87 25.37
N GLN A 13 13.97 11.53 26.17
CA GLN A 13 13.60 11.93 27.53
C GLN A 13 12.46 12.96 27.51
N GLU A 14 12.42 13.88 26.56
CA GLU A 14 11.30 14.82 26.36
C GLU A 14 10.00 14.08 25.99
N LEU A 15 10.10 12.92 25.35
CA LEU A 15 8.97 12.03 25.07
C LEU A 15 8.60 11.11 26.26
N GLY A 16 9.29 11.23 27.39
CA GLY A 16 9.07 10.44 28.61
C GLY A 16 9.79 9.09 28.62
N ILE A 17 10.73 8.86 27.72
CA ILE A 17 11.49 7.60 27.61
C ILE A 17 12.85 7.75 28.29
N ASN A 18 13.08 6.97 29.36
CA ASN A 18 14.39 6.90 30.00
C ASN A 18 15.29 5.91 29.24
N ALA A 19 16.20 6.42 28.40
CA ALA A 19 17.13 5.62 27.61
C ALA A 19 18.38 5.22 28.41
N SER A 20 18.22 4.67 29.62
CA SER A 20 19.31 4.24 30.52
C SER A 20 19.84 2.83 30.21
N GLY A 21 19.16 2.05 29.39
CA GLY A 21 19.62 0.73 28.93
C GLY A 21 20.64 0.80 27.79
N GLU A 22 20.93 -0.37 27.20
CA GLU A 22 21.74 -0.43 25.98
C GLU A 22 21.06 0.36 24.86
N PHE A 23 21.85 1.13 24.10
CA PHE A 23 21.32 2.07 23.11
C PHE A 23 22.05 1.96 21.78
N TYR A 24 21.31 1.60 20.72
CA TYR A 24 21.84 1.41 19.37
C TYR A 24 21.19 2.40 18.42
N TYR A 25 22.02 3.32 17.88
CA TYR A 25 21.57 4.35 16.94
C TYR A 25 22.01 4.00 15.52
N ASN A 26 21.05 3.83 14.61
CA ASN A 26 21.26 3.39 13.23
C ASN A 26 22.25 2.22 13.08
N PRO A 27 22.07 1.12 13.85
CA PRO A 27 22.96 -0.03 13.78
C PRO A 27 23.01 -0.62 12.35
N ASP A 28 24.13 -1.22 12.01
CA ASP A 28 24.27 -1.97 10.75
C ASP A 28 23.50 -3.30 10.78
N TYR A 29 23.41 -3.94 9.62
CA TYR A 29 22.71 -5.22 9.49
C TYR A 29 23.38 -6.34 10.29
N ASP A 30 24.72 -6.35 10.38
CA ASP A 30 25.44 -7.41 11.07
C ASP A 30 25.13 -7.40 12.56
N LEU A 31 25.07 -6.21 13.17
CA LEU A 31 24.69 -6.07 14.57
C LEU A 31 23.21 -6.45 14.79
N LEU A 32 22.32 -6.01 13.92
CA LEU A 32 20.89 -6.35 14.02
C LEU A 32 20.68 -7.86 13.91
N ILE A 33 21.28 -8.51 12.91
CA ILE A 33 21.21 -9.97 12.71
C ILE A 33 21.77 -10.72 13.92
N ALA A 34 22.93 -10.29 14.47
CA ALA A 34 23.49 -10.91 15.66
C ALA A 34 22.56 -10.79 16.87
N HIS A 35 21.88 -9.66 17.03
CA HIS A 35 20.98 -9.45 18.16
C HIS A 35 19.66 -10.20 17.99
N GLU A 36 19.02 -10.15 16.81
CA GLU A 36 17.72 -10.78 16.58
C GLU A 36 17.77 -12.31 16.54
N THR A 37 18.93 -12.89 16.21
CA THR A 37 19.15 -14.34 16.22
C THR A 37 19.80 -14.87 17.50
N SER A 38 20.00 -14.01 18.51
CA SER A 38 20.58 -14.41 19.80
C SER A 38 19.81 -15.56 20.42
N PRO A 39 20.50 -16.62 20.89
CA PRO A 39 19.87 -17.78 21.55
C PRO A 39 19.19 -17.42 22.89
N GLU A 40 19.50 -16.27 23.46
CA GLU A 40 18.89 -15.77 24.70
C GLU A 40 17.47 -15.25 24.48
N LEU A 41 17.11 -14.88 23.25
CA LEU A 41 15.79 -14.41 22.90
C LEU A 41 14.80 -15.57 22.79
N THR A 42 13.53 -15.28 23.10
CA THR A 42 12.41 -16.22 23.03
C THR A 42 11.18 -15.58 22.38
N GLY A 43 10.25 -16.42 21.92
CA GLY A 43 8.97 -15.96 21.35
C GLY A 43 9.17 -15.07 20.12
N ALA A 44 8.32 -14.08 19.98
CA ALA A 44 8.31 -13.18 18.82
C ALA A 44 9.54 -12.24 18.74
N ALA A 45 10.35 -12.13 19.78
CA ALA A 45 11.59 -11.35 19.73
C ALA A 45 12.73 -12.07 18.98
N ARG A 46 12.64 -13.41 18.84
CA ARG A 46 13.72 -14.24 18.30
C ARG A 46 13.54 -14.51 16.81
N GLY A 47 14.55 -14.19 16.05
CA GLY A 47 14.72 -14.60 14.66
C GLY A 47 15.48 -15.91 14.50
N VAL A 48 15.27 -16.58 13.37
CA VAL A 48 15.98 -17.79 12.97
C VAL A 48 16.65 -17.56 11.62
N MET A 49 17.94 -17.90 11.53
CA MET A 49 18.68 -17.81 10.27
C MET A 49 18.19 -18.90 9.30
N THR A 50 17.92 -18.54 8.05
CA THR A 50 17.57 -19.47 6.98
C THR A 50 18.80 -19.86 6.15
N ASP A 51 18.69 -20.90 5.32
CA ASP A 51 19.72 -21.35 4.38
C ASP A 51 20.11 -20.30 3.34
N SER A 52 19.17 -19.41 2.99
CA SER A 52 19.42 -18.27 2.09
C SER A 52 20.21 -17.12 2.73
N GLY A 53 20.42 -17.16 4.05
CA GLY A 53 21.03 -16.09 4.83
C GLY A 53 20.06 -14.96 5.23
N ALA A 54 18.77 -15.06 4.89
CA ALA A 54 17.73 -14.22 5.42
C ALA A 54 17.37 -14.63 6.86
N VAL A 55 16.84 -13.70 7.64
CA VAL A 55 16.31 -14.00 8.99
C VAL A 55 14.80 -14.18 8.90
N ALA A 56 14.28 -15.24 9.53
CA ALA A 56 12.85 -15.49 9.67
C ALA A 56 12.40 -15.18 11.10
N VAL A 57 11.28 -14.43 11.23
CA VAL A 57 10.69 -14.04 12.50
C VAL A 57 9.20 -14.36 12.54
N ASP A 58 8.64 -14.49 13.73
CA ASP A 58 7.23 -14.64 13.95
C ASP A 58 6.65 -13.34 14.57
N THR A 59 5.53 -12.86 14.02
CA THR A 59 4.88 -11.63 14.50
C THR A 59 3.80 -11.90 15.55
N GLY A 60 3.80 -13.10 16.15
CA GLY A 60 2.84 -13.51 17.16
C GLY A 60 1.44 -13.77 16.58
N ILE A 61 0.42 -13.43 17.34
CA ILE A 61 -0.99 -13.65 16.94
C ILE A 61 -1.45 -12.70 15.81
N PHE A 62 -0.78 -11.56 15.64
CA PHE A 62 -1.08 -10.60 14.59
C PHE A 62 -0.14 -10.83 13.39
N THR A 63 -0.60 -11.62 12.43
CA THR A 63 0.15 -11.89 11.19
C THR A 63 -0.20 -10.91 10.06
N GLY A 64 -0.88 -9.82 10.39
CA GLY A 64 -1.29 -8.75 9.51
C GLY A 64 -1.66 -7.50 10.31
N ARG A 65 -1.98 -6.40 9.62
CA ARG A 65 -2.43 -5.17 10.26
C ARG A 65 -3.79 -5.35 10.94
N SER A 66 -4.04 -4.53 11.95
CA SER A 66 -5.31 -4.44 12.64
C SER A 66 -6.00 -3.08 12.39
N PRO A 67 -6.73 -2.91 11.25
CA PRO A 67 -7.42 -1.66 10.94
C PRO A 67 -8.45 -1.26 12.01
N ARG A 68 -9.01 -2.25 12.71
CA ARG A 68 -9.97 -2.02 13.80
C ARG A 68 -9.35 -1.35 15.03
N ASP A 69 -8.02 -1.40 15.16
CA ASP A 69 -7.27 -0.85 16.29
C ASP A 69 -6.49 0.40 15.89
N LYS A 70 -6.83 1.01 14.73
CA LYS A 70 -6.30 2.30 14.28
C LYS A 70 -7.10 3.44 14.88
N TYR A 71 -6.38 4.40 15.47
CA TYR A 71 -6.96 5.59 16.12
C TYR A 71 -6.19 6.85 15.72
N ILE A 72 -6.91 7.98 15.63
CA ILE A 72 -6.31 9.29 15.33
C ILE A 72 -6.80 10.26 16.38
N VAL A 73 -5.90 11.03 16.96
CA VAL A 73 -6.26 12.07 17.94
C VAL A 73 -7.13 13.11 17.25
N ARG A 74 -8.33 13.34 17.81
CA ARG A 74 -9.22 14.41 17.37
C ARG A 74 -8.95 15.66 18.19
N ASP A 75 -8.22 16.57 17.59
CA ASP A 75 -7.87 17.87 18.17
C ASP A 75 -8.30 19.03 17.23
N GLU A 76 -7.84 20.22 17.50
CA GLU A 76 -8.19 21.41 16.73
C GLU A 76 -7.72 21.32 15.26
N GLN A 77 -6.55 20.71 15.01
CA GLN A 77 -5.98 20.56 13.66
C GLN A 77 -6.69 19.47 12.85
N THR A 78 -7.05 18.36 13.49
CA THR A 78 -7.55 17.16 12.79
C THR A 78 -9.06 17.10 12.67
N ARG A 79 -9.78 17.80 13.56
CA ARG A 79 -11.24 17.75 13.68
C ARG A 79 -11.96 17.96 12.34
N ASP A 80 -11.52 18.94 11.57
CA ASP A 80 -12.17 19.34 10.33
C ASP A 80 -11.45 18.85 9.05
N THR A 81 -10.29 18.19 9.19
CA THR A 81 -9.49 17.72 8.06
C THR A 81 -9.55 16.21 7.86
N VAL A 82 -9.64 15.43 8.92
CA VAL A 82 -9.69 13.97 8.84
C VAL A 82 -11.09 13.50 8.46
N TRP A 83 -11.14 12.54 7.56
CA TRP A 83 -12.37 11.82 7.21
C TRP A 83 -12.69 10.78 8.30
N TRP A 84 -13.54 11.16 9.24
CA TRP A 84 -13.80 10.39 10.45
C TRP A 84 -14.77 9.23 10.25
N ALA A 85 -14.51 8.11 10.93
CA ALA A 85 -15.36 6.91 10.90
C ALA A 85 -16.76 7.13 11.50
N ASP A 86 -16.90 8.07 12.43
CA ASP A 86 -18.16 8.43 13.10
C ASP A 86 -18.91 9.61 12.45
N SER A 87 -18.44 10.11 11.31
CA SER A 87 -19.10 11.20 10.59
C SER A 87 -20.44 10.81 9.95
N GLY A 88 -20.73 9.51 9.84
CA GLY A 88 -21.87 9.00 9.08
C GLY A 88 -21.68 9.03 7.57
N LEU A 89 -20.53 9.51 7.10
CA LEU A 89 -20.16 9.68 5.71
C LEU A 89 -19.21 8.56 5.27
N GLY A 90 -19.76 7.51 4.69
CA GLY A 90 -18.99 6.39 4.17
C GLY A 90 -18.40 5.46 5.22
N ARG A 91 -17.69 4.43 4.74
CA ARG A 91 -17.03 3.44 5.59
C ARG A 91 -15.52 3.65 5.59
N ASN A 92 -14.95 3.98 6.74
CA ASN A 92 -13.51 4.08 6.94
C ASN A 92 -13.12 3.64 8.36
N ASP A 93 -11.81 3.50 8.61
CA ASP A 93 -11.25 3.05 9.87
C ASP A 93 -10.59 4.20 10.68
N ASN A 94 -10.90 5.47 10.38
CA ASN A 94 -10.32 6.63 11.07
C ASN A 94 -11.08 6.91 12.36
N LYS A 95 -10.86 6.09 13.39
CA LYS A 95 -11.53 6.23 14.68
C LYS A 95 -10.93 7.38 15.49
N PRO A 96 -11.78 8.25 16.05
CA PRO A 96 -11.29 9.33 16.89
C PRO A 96 -10.74 8.80 18.22
N LEU A 97 -9.67 9.44 18.67
CA LEU A 97 -9.09 9.25 20.01
C LEU A 97 -9.08 10.59 20.74
N SER A 98 -9.47 10.59 22.02
CA SER A 98 -9.40 11.81 22.82
C SER A 98 -7.94 12.13 23.23
N PRO A 99 -7.60 13.41 23.42
CA PRO A 99 -6.26 13.79 23.90
C PRO A 99 -5.89 13.17 25.25
N ASP A 100 -6.88 12.88 26.12
CA ASP A 100 -6.64 12.24 27.43
C ASP A 100 -6.22 10.78 27.26
N VAL A 101 -6.92 10.03 26.41
CA VAL A 101 -6.56 8.64 26.10
C VAL A 101 -5.20 8.60 25.40
N TRP A 102 -4.94 9.54 24.48
CA TRP A 102 -3.63 9.67 23.84
C TRP A 102 -2.49 9.81 24.85
N ARG A 103 -2.63 10.73 25.85
CA ARG A 103 -1.63 10.90 26.91
C ARG A 103 -1.39 9.63 27.72
N SER A 104 -2.46 8.89 28.01
CA SER A 104 -2.37 7.60 28.70
C SER A 104 -1.59 6.56 27.88
N LEU A 105 -1.89 6.41 26.58
CA LEU A 105 -1.18 5.49 25.68
C LEU A 105 0.28 5.89 25.47
N LYS A 106 0.56 7.19 25.35
CA LYS A 106 1.93 7.72 25.22
C LYS A 106 2.76 7.38 26.46
N SER A 107 2.21 7.58 27.65
CA SER A 107 2.86 7.21 28.91
C SER A 107 3.09 5.70 29.02
N LEU A 108 2.13 4.89 28.56
CA LEU A 108 2.24 3.43 28.56
C LEU A 108 3.39 2.96 27.67
N VAL A 109 3.47 3.45 26.42
CA VAL A 109 4.54 3.09 25.48
C VAL A 109 5.90 3.63 25.95
N ALA A 110 5.94 4.87 26.47
CA ALA A 110 7.17 5.44 27.02
C ALA A 110 7.67 4.63 28.23
N GLY A 111 6.78 4.17 29.11
CA GLY A 111 7.10 3.28 30.21
C GLY A 111 7.64 1.92 29.74
N GLN A 112 7.04 1.32 28.70
CA GLN A 112 7.51 0.07 28.11
C GLN A 112 8.93 0.17 27.56
N LEU A 113 9.25 1.27 26.88
CA LEU A 113 10.55 1.49 26.24
C LEU A 113 11.64 1.94 27.24
N SER A 114 11.24 2.48 28.41
CA SER A 114 12.19 2.99 29.42
C SER A 114 13.00 1.89 30.07
N GLY A 115 14.33 2.11 30.16
CA GLY A 115 15.27 1.17 30.76
C GLY A 115 15.57 -0.08 29.92
N LYS A 116 14.98 -0.19 28.75
CA LYS A 116 15.16 -1.31 27.82
C LYS A 116 16.39 -1.11 26.95
N LYS A 117 16.79 -2.21 26.28
CA LYS A 117 17.67 -2.17 25.11
C LYS A 117 16.89 -1.50 23.98
N LEU A 118 17.37 -0.36 23.47
CA LEU A 118 16.67 0.42 22.46
C LEU A 118 17.43 0.42 21.13
N TYR A 119 16.67 0.23 20.05
CA TYR A 119 17.11 0.46 18.68
C TYR A 119 16.40 1.70 18.16
N VAL A 120 17.19 2.68 17.76
CA VAL A 120 16.69 3.94 17.19
C VAL A 120 17.19 4.04 15.76
N ILE A 121 16.25 4.13 14.82
CA ILE A 121 16.52 4.28 13.38
C ILE A 121 15.97 5.61 12.93
N ASP A 122 16.85 6.48 12.44
CA ASP A 122 16.47 7.68 11.69
C ASP A 122 16.51 7.34 10.19
N ALA A 123 15.43 7.64 9.49
CA ALA A 123 15.25 7.30 8.09
C ALA A 123 14.37 8.33 7.36
N TRP A 124 14.44 8.34 6.02
CA TRP A 124 13.55 9.13 5.19
C TRP A 124 12.37 8.29 4.69
N CYS A 125 11.17 8.84 4.79
CA CYS A 125 9.99 8.38 4.06
C CYS A 125 9.78 9.30 2.86
N GLY A 126 10.08 8.79 1.66
CA GLY A 126 10.06 9.54 0.41
C GLY A 126 11.45 9.84 -0.16
N ALA A 127 11.60 9.59 -1.47
CA ALA A 127 12.86 9.80 -2.17
C ALA A 127 13.05 11.23 -2.70
N SER A 128 11.99 12.06 -2.74
CA SER A 128 12.09 13.46 -3.17
C SER A 128 12.62 14.34 -2.03
N PRO A 129 13.77 15.02 -2.18
CA PRO A 129 14.39 15.78 -1.10
C PRO A 129 13.51 16.88 -0.51
N ASP A 130 12.65 17.50 -1.35
CA ASP A 130 11.82 18.64 -0.93
C ASP A 130 10.51 18.22 -0.22
N THR A 131 10.13 16.95 -0.34
CA THR A 131 8.85 16.45 0.14
C THR A 131 8.95 15.25 1.08
N ARG A 132 10.16 14.68 1.23
CA ARG A 132 10.43 13.57 2.13
C ARG A 132 10.19 13.95 3.59
N LEU A 133 9.80 12.96 4.37
CA LEU A 133 9.56 13.09 5.80
C LEU A 133 10.72 12.42 6.57
N GLY A 134 11.38 13.16 7.46
CA GLY A 134 12.36 12.60 8.38
C GLY A 134 11.65 11.87 9.51
N VAL A 135 11.91 10.58 9.68
CA VAL A 135 11.22 9.76 10.68
C VAL A 135 12.22 9.11 11.63
N ARG A 136 11.94 9.21 12.93
CA ARG A 136 12.64 8.48 13.98
C ARG A 136 11.80 7.32 14.46
N PHE A 137 12.30 6.10 14.31
CA PHE A 137 11.69 4.89 14.85
C PHE A 137 12.40 4.48 16.13
N VAL A 138 11.64 4.14 17.16
CA VAL A 138 12.15 3.67 18.45
C VAL A 138 11.47 2.35 18.79
N THR A 139 12.25 1.30 19.00
CA THR A 139 11.76 -0.03 19.38
C THR A 139 12.76 -0.76 20.31
N GLU A 140 12.24 -1.68 21.12
CA GLU A 140 13.04 -2.61 21.92
C GLU A 140 13.40 -3.92 21.17
N VAL A 141 12.94 -4.09 19.93
CA VAL A 141 13.04 -5.33 19.15
C VAL A 141 13.98 -5.15 17.96
N ALA A 142 15.06 -5.93 17.92
CA ALA A 142 16.10 -5.80 16.89
C ALA A 142 15.56 -6.03 15.47
N TRP A 143 14.77 -7.08 15.24
CA TRP A 143 14.23 -7.36 13.92
C TRP A 143 13.21 -6.32 13.42
N GLN A 144 12.52 -5.59 14.32
CA GLN A 144 11.69 -4.46 13.92
C GLN A 144 12.54 -3.28 13.42
N ALA A 145 13.71 -3.06 14.03
CA ALA A 145 14.69 -2.10 13.52
C ALA A 145 15.27 -2.55 12.17
N HIS A 146 15.52 -3.86 12.00
CA HIS A 146 15.92 -4.46 10.71
C HIS A 146 14.82 -4.23 9.64
N PHE A 147 13.57 -4.51 9.95
CA PHE A 147 12.42 -4.23 9.08
C PHE A 147 12.38 -2.75 8.64
N VAL A 148 12.52 -1.81 9.58
CA VAL A 148 12.57 -0.36 9.28
C VAL A 148 13.72 -0.04 8.34
N LYS A 149 14.92 -0.60 8.59
CA LYS A 149 16.10 -0.40 7.77
C LYS A 149 15.94 -0.93 6.35
N ASN A 150 15.16 -2.02 6.16
CA ASN A 150 14.78 -2.53 4.85
C ASN A 150 13.77 -1.61 4.16
N MET A 151 12.77 -1.12 4.89
CA MET A 151 11.60 -0.48 4.29
C MET A 151 11.73 1.01 4.06
N PHE A 152 12.60 1.71 4.80
CA PHE A 152 12.75 3.16 4.66
C PHE A 152 14.11 3.54 4.07
N ILE A 153 14.20 4.73 3.53
CA ILE A 153 15.43 5.20 2.88
C ILE A 153 16.44 5.56 3.97
N VAL A 154 17.55 4.86 3.96
CA VAL A 154 18.64 5.09 4.92
C VAL A 154 19.38 6.38 4.56
N PRO A 155 19.45 7.37 5.48
CA PRO A 155 20.20 8.60 5.24
C PRO A 155 21.71 8.33 5.10
N SER A 156 22.39 9.17 4.35
CA SER A 156 23.86 9.18 4.32
C SER A 156 24.45 9.57 5.68
N ALA A 157 25.74 9.34 5.88
CA ALA A 157 26.43 9.71 7.11
C ALA A 157 26.36 11.21 7.40
N ASP A 158 26.45 12.03 6.34
CA ASP A 158 26.36 13.49 6.44
C ASP A 158 24.96 13.96 6.80
N GLU A 159 23.92 13.34 6.22
CA GLU A 159 22.53 13.60 6.57
C GLU A 159 22.22 13.21 8.00
N LEU A 160 22.72 12.04 8.45
CA LEU A 160 22.54 11.59 9.84
C LEU A 160 23.19 12.56 10.85
N ALA A 161 24.32 13.19 10.51
CA ALA A 161 25.01 14.11 11.40
C ALA A 161 24.16 15.34 11.79
N SER A 162 23.23 15.73 10.93
CA SER A 162 22.31 16.87 11.13
C SER A 162 20.83 16.46 11.18
N PHE A 163 20.54 15.17 11.30
CA PHE A 163 19.18 14.67 11.20
C PHE A 163 18.30 15.15 12.36
N THR A 164 17.19 15.77 12.00
CA THR A 164 16.10 16.12 12.92
C THR A 164 14.83 15.48 12.41
N PRO A 165 14.15 14.64 13.19
CA PRO A 165 12.94 13.98 12.74
C PRO A 165 11.78 14.95 12.64
N ASP A 166 11.01 14.84 11.54
CA ASP A 166 9.71 15.49 11.38
C ASP A 166 8.59 14.71 12.05
N PHE A 167 8.79 13.41 12.23
CA PHE A 167 7.81 12.48 12.79
C PHE A 167 8.50 11.39 13.60
N VAL A 168 7.84 10.91 14.67
CA VAL A 168 8.40 9.88 15.55
C VAL A 168 7.45 8.68 15.61
N VAL A 169 7.98 7.47 15.49
CA VAL A 169 7.26 6.22 15.70
C VAL A 169 7.79 5.54 16.97
N LEU A 170 6.96 5.42 17.98
CA LEU A 170 7.25 4.71 19.22
C LEU A 170 6.57 3.34 19.17
N ASN A 171 7.35 2.28 19.01
CA ASN A 171 6.85 0.92 18.91
C ASN A 171 7.15 0.14 20.20
N GLY A 172 6.15 0.07 21.07
CA GLY A 172 6.15 -0.74 22.28
C GLY A 172 5.38 -2.04 22.06
N ALA A 173 5.81 -2.88 21.10
CA ALA A 173 5.11 -4.11 20.72
C ALA A 173 4.72 -5.02 21.88
N GLY A 174 5.51 -5.01 22.96
CA GLY A 174 5.28 -5.81 24.16
C GLY A 174 4.23 -5.26 25.14
N CYS A 175 3.70 -4.04 24.95
CA CYS A 175 2.71 -3.47 25.86
C CYS A 175 1.29 -3.48 25.30
N THR A 176 0.30 -3.74 26.17
CA THR A 176 -1.12 -3.68 25.84
C THR A 176 -1.84 -2.71 26.78
N ASN A 177 -2.96 -2.15 26.31
CA ASN A 177 -3.75 -1.21 27.07
C ASN A 177 -4.81 -1.93 27.90
N ALA A 178 -4.58 -2.15 29.18
CA ALA A 178 -5.53 -2.81 30.08
C ALA A 178 -6.85 -2.02 30.26
N ASN A 179 -6.85 -0.72 30.00
CA ASN A 179 -8.01 0.15 30.19
C ASN A 179 -8.85 0.37 28.91
N TRP A 180 -8.59 -0.40 27.87
CA TRP A 180 -9.17 -0.20 26.53
C TRP A 180 -10.70 -0.09 26.52
N GLN A 181 -11.41 -0.91 27.32
CA GLN A 181 -12.88 -0.89 27.40
C GLN A 181 -13.40 0.43 27.99
N ALA A 182 -12.81 0.88 29.11
CA ALA A 182 -13.19 2.14 29.77
C ALA A 182 -12.86 3.37 28.89
N GLN A 183 -11.89 3.22 27.98
CA GLN A 183 -11.47 4.26 27.03
C GLN A 183 -12.19 4.17 25.68
N GLY A 184 -13.15 3.27 25.51
CA GLY A 184 -13.95 3.12 24.29
C GLY A 184 -13.15 2.57 23.10
N MET A 185 -12.04 1.87 23.33
CA MET A 185 -11.22 1.26 22.30
C MET A 185 -11.75 -0.14 21.93
N ASN A 186 -11.36 -0.63 20.75
CA ASN A 186 -11.83 -1.91 20.22
C ASN A 186 -11.19 -3.13 20.90
N SER A 187 -9.92 -3.00 21.27
CA SER A 187 -9.14 -4.03 21.96
C SER A 187 -8.02 -3.41 22.80
N GLU A 188 -7.25 -4.24 23.48
CA GLU A 188 -6.06 -3.84 24.22
C GLU A 188 -4.89 -3.40 23.32
N ASN A 189 -4.94 -3.76 22.02
CA ASN A 189 -3.94 -3.38 21.05
C ASN A 189 -4.29 -2.05 20.40
N PHE A 190 -3.29 -1.31 19.95
CA PHE A 190 -3.52 0.00 19.34
C PHE A 190 -2.42 0.41 18.37
N VAL A 191 -2.84 1.10 17.31
CA VAL A 191 -2.00 1.89 16.43
C VAL A 191 -2.61 3.30 16.42
N ALA A 192 -2.01 4.20 17.18
CA ALA A 192 -2.56 5.52 17.43
C ALA A 192 -1.67 6.62 16.84
N PHE A 193 -2.31 7.62 16.23
CA PHE A 193 -1.63 8.75 15.59
C PHE A 193 -2.03 10.06 16.26
N ASN A 194 -1.05 10.87 16.63
CA ASN A 194 -1.24 12.28 16.89
C ASN A 194 -0.53 13.09 15.81
N LEU A 195 -1.30 13.60 14.87
CA LEU A 195 -0.76 14.32 13.69
C LEU A 195 -0.26 15.72 14.08
N SER A 196 -0.78 16.31 15.14
CA SER A 196 -0.34 17.61 15.69
C SER A 196 0.98 17.47 16.44
N GLU A 197 1.14 16.43 17.28
CA GLU A 197 2.41 16.11 17.95
C GLU A 197 3.41 15.41 17.01
N ARG A 198 2.94 14.95 15.84
CA ARG A 198 3.74 14.17 14.87
C ARG A 198 4.32 12.87 15.44
N ILE A 199 3.46 12.11 16.12
CA ILE A 199 3.85 10.85 16.76
C ILE A 199 2.87 9.74 16.37
N GLN A 200 3.40 8.55 16.08
CA GLN A 200 2.66 7.28 16.02
C GLN A 200 3.05 6.42 17.23
N LEU A 201 2.06 5.83 17.89
CA LEU A 201 2.24 4.83 18.95
C LEU A 201 1.75 3.47 18.44
N ILE A 202 2.52 2.43 18.71
CA ILE A 202 2.14 1.04 18.44
C ILE A 202 2.26 0.26 19.75
N GLY A 203 1.21 -0.50 20.10
CA GLY A 203 1.20 -1.38 21.27
C GLY A 203 0.41 -2.66 21.00
N GLY A 204 0.87 -3.78 21.55
CA GLY A 204 0.21 -5.09 21.51
C GLY A 204 0.31 -5.85 20.19
N THR A 205 0.92 -5.29 19.17
CA THR A 205 1.17 -5.97 17.88
C THR A 205 2.66 -5.96 17.54
N TRP A 206 3.15 -7.10 17.04
CA TRP A 206 4.53 -7.26 16.59
C TRP A 206 4.67 -7.09 15.08
N TYR A 207 3.57 -7.01 14.32
CA TYR A 207 3.57 -6.96 12.86
C TYR A 207 4.29 -5.72 12.33
N GLY A 208 5.41 -5.92 11.61
CA GLY A 208 6.26 -4.85 11.09
C GLY A 208 5.53 -3.88 10.17
N GLY A 209 4.55 -4.39 9.41
CA GLY A 209 3.74 -3.59 8.49
C GLY A 209 2.93 -2.47 9.13
N GLU A 210 2.74 -2.42 10.48
CA GLU A 210 2.09 -1.28 11.13
C GLU A 210 2.96 -0.02 11.11
N MET A 211 4.30 -0.16 11.22
CA MET A 211 5.22 0.97 11.07
C MET A 211 5.20 1.50 9.62
N LYS A 212 5.31 0.60 8.63
CA LYS A 212 5.31 0.94 7.21
C LYS A 212 4.01 1.65 6.80
N LYS A 213 2.87 0.99 7.00
CA LYS A 213 1.56 1.48 6.56
C LYS A 213 1.05 2.65 7.41
N GLY A 214 1.54 2.78 8.63
CA GLY A 214 1.32 3.95 9.45
C GLY A 214 1.90 5.20 8.79
N LEU A 215 3.16 5.15 8.36
CA LEU A 215 3.80 6.26 7.66
C LEU A 215 3.14 6.55 6.31
N PHE A 216 2.69 5.52 5.58
CA PHE A 216 1.89 5.74 4.38
C PHE A 216 0.61 6.55 4.68
N SER A 217 -0.08 6.26 5.79
CA SER A 217 -1.23 7.06 6.20
C SER A 217 -0.84 8.50 6.56
N VAL A 218 0.31 8.72 7.20
CA VAL A 218 0.84 10.06 7.47
C VAL A 218 1.14 10.82 6.19
N MET A 219 1.81 10.19 5.21
CA MET A 219 2.06 10.80 3.89
C MET A 219 0.76 11.11 3.16
N ASN A 220 -0.25 10.22 3.24
CA ASN A 220 -1.59 10.45 2.73
C ASN A 220 -2.33 11.62 3.40
N TYR A 221 -1.94 12.01 4.62
CA TYR A 221 -2.48 13.21 5.26
C TYR A 221 -1.72 14.47 4.84
N LEU A 222 -0.39 14.40 4.79
CA LEU A 222 0.44 15.60 4.61
C LEU A 222 0.55 16.06 3.15
N LEU A 223 0.76 15.12 2.21
CA LEU A 223 1.11 15.46 0.83
C LEU A 223 -0.06 16.04 0.02
N PRO A 224 -1.29 15.48 0.06
CA PRO A 224 -2.39 16.05 -0.74
C PRO A 224 -2.77 17.47 -0.34
N GLN A 225 -2.57 17.85 0.92
CA GLN A 225 -2.78 19.22 1.40
C GLN A 225 -1.77 20.24 0.80
N LYS A 226 -0.68 19.73 0.21
CA LYS A 226 0.33 20.49 -0.52
C LYS A 226 0.19 20.36 -2.05
N GLY A 227 -0.89 19.75 -2.54
CA GLY A 227 -1.08 19.49 -3.98
C GLY A 227 -0.19 18.37 -4.55
N ILE A 228 0.41 17.54 -3.70
CA ILE A 228 1.26 16.41 -4.08
C ILE A 228 0.41 15.14 -4.02
N ALA A 229 0.36 14.36 -5.11
CA ALA A 229 -0.38 13.12 -5.08
C ALA A 229 0.35 12.08 -4.21
N SER A 230 -0.40 11.42 -3.33
CA SER A 230 0.05 10.27 -2.55
C SER A 230 -0.75 9.05 -3.00
N MET A 231 -0.07 7.97 -3.40
CA MET A 231 -0.65 6.93 -4.22
C MET A 231 -0.24 5.53 -3.76
N HIS A 232 -1.22 4.64 -3.65
CA HIS A 232 -1.00 3.21 -3.47
C HIS A 232 -0.92 2.54 -4.84
N CYS A 233 0.24 2.54 -5.44
CA CYS A 233 0.48 2.04 -6.79
C CYS A 233 1.92 1.53 -6.94
N SER A 234 2.16 0.69 -7.93
CA SER A 234 3.52 0.41 -8.43
C SER A 234 3.89 1.43 -9.51
N ALA A 235 5.19 1.67 -9.68
CA ALA A 235 5.70 2.58 -10.70
C ALA A 235 6.95 2.02 -11.37
N ASN A 236 7.05 2.18 -12.69
CA ASN A 236 8.22 1.80 -13.47
C ASN A 236 8.55 2.82 -14.57
N ARG A 237 9.78 2.74 -15.10
CA ARG A 237 10.27 3.60 -16.18
C ARG A 237 10.77 2.74 -17.35
N GLY A 238 10.30 3.03 -18.56
CA GLY A 238 10.77 2.44 -19.79
C GLY A 238 12.14 2.98 -20.25
N GLU A 239 12.72 2.35 -21.26
CA GLU A 239 14.01 2.73 -21.84
C GLU A 239 13.99 4.14 -22.45
N ALA A 240 12.85 4.58 -22.97
CA ALA A 240 12.65 5.95 -23.50
C ALA A 240 12.49 7.00 -22.40
N GLY A 241 12.52 6.60 -21.11
CA GLY A 241 12.31 7.49 -19.98
C GLY A 241 10.84 7.68 -19.59
N ASP A 242 9.93 7.06 -20.31
CA ASP A 242 8.49 7.09 -20.05
C ASP A 242 8.15 6.37 -18.73
N VAL A 243 7.30 7.01 -17.92
CA VAL A 243 6.90 6.49 -16.62
C VAL A 243 5.46 6.02 -16.67
N ALA A 244 5.20 4.87 -16.02
CA ALA A 244 3.87 4.32 -15.86
C ALA A 244 3.54 4.02 -14.40
N LEU A 245 2.29 4.30 -14.02
CA LEU A 245 1.71 3.98 -12.70
C LEU A 245 0.69 2.85 -12.86
N PHE A 246 0.73 1.91 -11.90
CA PHE A 246 -0.20 0.77 -11.85
C PHE A 246 -0.92 0.75 -10.52
N PHE A 247 -2.19 1.10 -10.53
CA PHE A 247 -3.09 0.95 -9.39
C PHE A 247 -3.78 -0.40 -9.45
N GLY A 248 -3.96 -1.03 -8.30
CA GLY A 248 -4.67 -2.31 -8.24
C GLY A 248 -4.67 -2.90 -6.83
N LEU A 249 -5.75 -3.58 -6.50
CA LEU A 249 -5.88 -4.33 -5.25
C LEU A 249 -5.19 -5.69 -5.34
N SER A 250 -5.09 -6.39 -4.21
CA SER A 250 -4.56 -7.77 -4.17
C SER A 250 -5.32 -8.67 -5.17
N GLY A 251 -4.59 -9.48 -5.94
CA GLY A 251 -5.15 -10.39 -6.94
C GLY A 251 -5.41 -9.80 -8.32
N THR A 252 -5.25 -8.49 -8.53
CA THR A 252 -5.37 -7.86 -9.86
C THR A 252 -4.13 -8.03 -10.72
N GLY A 253 -3.01 -8.52 -10.16
CA GLY A 253 -1.76 -8.69 -10.88
C GLY A 253 -0.84 -7.45 -10.87
N LYS A 254 -1.04 -6.49 -9.95
CA LYS A 254 -0.26 -5.25 -9.85
C LYS A 254 1.26 -5.54 -9.95
N THR A 255 1.81 -6.35 -9.05
CA THR A 255 3.24 -6.69 -9.03
C THR A 255 3.68 -7.38 -10.33
N THR A 256 2.98 -8.42 -10.75
CA THR A 256 3.31 -9.21 -11.97
C THR A 256 3.29 -8.39 -13.25
N LEU A 257 2.40 -7.40 -13.35
CA LEU A 257 2.21 -6.57 -14.55
C LEU A 257 3.08 -5.31 -14.54
N SER A 258 3.47 -4.81 -13.36
CA SER A 258 4.40 -3.68 -13.25
C SER A 258 5.87 -4.12 -13.32
N THR A 259 6.15 -5.40 -13.09
CA THR A 259 7.49 -5.99 -13.22
C THR A 259 7.68 -6.46 -14.68
N ASP A 260 8.49 -5.72 -15.41
CA ASP A 260 8.85 -6.01 -16.80
C ASP A 260 10.39 -5.94 -16.90
N PRO A 261 11.08 -6.95 -17.44
CA PRO A 261 12.55 -6.95 -17.55
C PRO A 261 13.10 -5.79 -18.39
N HIS A 262 12.27 -5.18 -19.26
CA HIS A 262 12.62 -4.02 -20.08
C HIS A 262 12.26 -2.69 -19.43
N ARG A 263 11.71 -2.68 -18.21
CA ARG A 263 11.33 -1.47 -17.50
C ARG A 263 11.92 -1.47 -16.09
N GLN A 264 12.56 -0.36 -15.73
CA GLN A 264 13.22 -0.20 -14.45
C GLN A 264 12.20 0.09 -13.34
N LEU A 265 12.30 -0.60 -12.22
CA LEU A 265 11.45 -0.39 -11.06
C LEU A 265 11.75 0.97 -10.40
N ILE A 266 10.72 1.78 -10.13
CA ILE A 266 10.78 2.94 -9.24
C ILE A 266 10.41 2.48 -7.83
N GLY A 267 9.33 1.73 -7.70
CA GLY A 267 8.84 1.08 -6.49
C GLY A 267 7.60 0.23 -6.76
N ASP A 268 7.27 -0.65 -5.82
CA ASP A 268 6.21 -1.66 -6.02
C ASP A 268 4.89 -1.34 -5.32
N ASP A 269 4.84 -0.33 -4.40
CA ASP A 269 3.66 -0.19 -3.53
C ASP A 269 3.23 1.27 -3.20
N GLU A 270 4.14 2.18 -2.80
CA GLU A 270 3.79 3.50 -2.26
C GLU A 270 4.58 4.62 -2.91
N HIS A 271 3.90 5.57 -3.54
CA HIS A 271 4.54 6.64 -4.31
C HIS A 271 3.92 8.01 -4.04
N GLY A 272 4.76 9.04 -4.18
CA GLY A 272 4.34 10.43 -4.34
C GLY A 272 4.53 10.90 -5.78
N TRP A 273 3.77 11.92 -6.16
CA TRP A 273 3.96 12.63 -7.42
C TRP A 273 3.91 14.14 -7.16
N ASP A 274 5.08 14.75 -7.17
CA ASP A 274 5.29 16.18 -6.97
C ASP A 274 5.51 16.91 -8.32
N ASP A 275 6.05 18.12 -8.27
CA ASP A 275 6.28 18.95 -9.46
C ASP A 275 7.46 18.48 -10.31
N ASP A 276 8.34 17.63 -9.77
CA ASP A 276 9.49 17.06 -10.47
C ASP A 276 9.21 15.66 -11.05
N GLY A 277 8.12 15.01 -10.61
CA GLY A 277 7.73 13.67 -11.07
C GLY A 277 7.37 12.70 -9.95
N VAL A 278 7.52 11.40 -10.24
CA VAL A 278 7.18 10.31 -9.31
C VAL A 278 8.37 9.93 -8.44
N PHE A 279 8.11 9.71 -7.16
CA PHE A 279 9.08 9.22 -6.21
C PHE A 279 8.49 8.14 -5.30
N ASN A 280 9.31 7.15 -4.95
CA ASN A 280 8.95 6.11 -4.00
C ASN A 280 9.04 6.63 -2.56
N PHE A 281 8.13 6.19 -1.68
CA PHE A 281 8.22 6.47 -0.24
C PHE A 281 9.22 5.55 0.46
N GLU A 282 9.53 4.42 -0.14
CA GLU A 282 10.22 3.31 0.47
C GLU A 282 11.66 3.16 -0.01
N GLY A 283 12.49 2.58 0.86
CA GLY A 283 13.86 2.16 0.55
C GLY A 283 13.99 0.67 0.20
N GLY A 284 12.89 -0.07 0.22
CA GLY A 284 12.83 -1.50 -0.06
C GLY A 284 11.48 -1.97 -0.54
N CYS A 285 11.31 -3.28 -0.63
CA CYS A 285 10.08 -3.95 -1.03
C CYS A 285 9.55 -4.85 0.09
N TYR A 286 8.22 -5.00 0.16
CA TYR A 286 7.53 -5.84 1.14
C TYR A 286 6.55 -6.77 0.44
N ALA A 287 7.05 -7.94 0.01
CA ALA A 287 6.34 -8.88 -0.82
C ALA A 287 5.66 -10.01 -0.03
N LYS A 288 4.60 -10.60 -0.59
CA LYS A 288 4.06 -11.89 -0.12
C LYS A 288 4.97 -13.02 -0.54
N THR A 289 5.08 -14.04 0.32
CA THR A 289 5.90 -15.23 0.03
C THR A 289 5.11 -16.54 0.06
N ILE A 290 3.80 -16.51 0.38
CA ILE A 290 2.98 -17.72 0.28
C ILE A 290 2.91 -18.20 -1.17
N ASN A 291 3.22 -19.47 -1.40
CA ASN A 291 3.32 -20.10 -2.71
C ASN A 291 4.31 -19.40 -3.67
N LEU A 292 5.36 -18.78 -3.14
CA LEU A 292 6.39 -18.12 -3.94
C LEU A 292 7.06 -19.13 -4.87
N ASP A 293 6.96 -18.88 -6.18
CA ASP A 293 7.54 -19.72 -7.23
C ASP A 293 8.72 -18.99 -7.87
N PRO A 294 9.95 -19.57 -7.82
CA PRO A 294 11.15 -18.95 -8.38
C PRO A 294 11.08 -18.74 -9.90
N GLN A 295 10.22 -19.47 -10.62
CA GLN A 295 10.03 -19.28 -12.05
C GLN A 295 9.01 -18.18 -12.38
N ALA A 296 8.00 -18.03 -11.54
CA ALA A 296 6.96 -17.02 -11.72
C ALA A 296 7.38 -15.64 -11.20
N GLU A 297 8.14 -15.60 -10.08
CA GLU A 297 8.56 -14.38 -9.38
C GLU A 297 10.08 -14.43 -9.05
N PRO A 298 10.95 -14.53 -10.08
CA PRO A 298 12.39 -14.74 -9.90
C PRO A 298 13.07 -13.58 -9.15
N GLU A 299 12.58 -12.35 -9.30
CA GLU A 299 13.16 -11.17 -8.65
C GLU A 299 12.90 -11.18 -7.14
N ILE A 300 11.68 -11.51 -6.70
CA ILE A 300 11.36 -11.64 -5.28
C ILE A 300 12.16 -12.80 -4.68
N TYR A 301 12.16 -13.95 -5.37
CA TYR A 301 12.89 -15.12 -4.88
C TYR A 301 14.41 -14.85 -4.76
N GLY A 302 15.02 -14.21 -5.76
CA GLY A 302 16.42 -13.83 -5.77
C GLY A 302 16.79 -12.76 -4.74
N ALA A 303 15.81 -11.95 -4.30
CA ALA A 303 16.01 -10.94 -3.26
C ALA A 303 16.01 -11.52 -1.84
N ILE A 304 15.56 -12.77 -1.64
CA ILE A 304 15.58 -13.46 -0.35
C ILE A 304 16.97 -13.99 -0.07
N ARG A 305 17.82 -13.13 0.44
CA ARG A 305 19.22 -13.40 0.78
C ARG A 305 19.61 -12.63 2.03
N ARG A 306 20.89 -12.63 2.42
CA ARG A 306 21.38 -11.86 3.58
C ARG A 306 20.82 -10.43 3.57
N ASN A 307 20.38 -9.96 4.72
CA ASN A 307 19.68 -8.69 4.98
C ASN A 307 18.19 -8.68 4.56
N ALA A 308 17.66 -9.75 4.00
CA ALA A 308 16.20 -9.90 3.89
C ALA A 308 15.63 -10.42 5.22
N LEU A 309 14.40 -9.98 5.54
CA LEU A 309 13.67 -10.40 6.74
C LEU A 309 12.34 -11.03 6.33
N LEU A 310 12.18 -12.30 6.67
CA LEU A 310 10.98 -13.10 6.42
C LEU A 310 10.06 -13.04 7.65
N GLU A 311 8.78 -12.87 7.45
CA GLU A 311 7.76 -12.87 8.51
C GLU A 311 6.79 -14.04 8.37
N ASN A 312 6.63 -14.78 9.47
CA ASN A 312 5.63 -15.87 9.64
C ASN A 312 5.77 -17.06 8.68
N VAL A 313 6.91 -17.22 8.04
CA VAL A 313 7.20 -18.41 7.22
C VAL A 313 7.51 -19.62 8.09
N VAL A 314 7.34 -20.82 7.54
CA VAL A 314 7.78 -22.06 8.19
C VAL A 314 9.21 -22.37 7.76
N VAL A 315 10.12 -22.44 8.72
CA VAL A 315 11.52 -22.82 8.49
C VAL A 315 11.70 -24.28 8.90
N ARG A 316 12.23 -25.11 8.00
CA ARG A 316 12.50 -26.53 8.24
C ARG A 316 13.79 -26.71 9.06
N ALA A 317 14.02 -27.91 9.56
CA ALA A 317 15.18 -28.24 10.40
C ALA A 317 16.53 -28.04 9.67
N ASP A 318 16.56 -28.11 8.36
CA ASP A 318 17.74 -27.87 7.51
C ASP A 318 17.97 -26.38 7.19
N GLY A 319 17.11 -25.48 7.69
CA GLY A 319 17.15 -24.05 7.44
C GLY A 319 16.39 -23.60 6.18
N SER A 320 15.89 -24.53 5.36
CA SER A 320 15.09 -24.17 4.18
C SER A 320 13.72 -23.63 4.57
N VAL A 321 13.17 -22.76 3.73
CA VAL A 321 11.83 -22.16 3.93
C VAL A 321 10.78 -22.91 3.14
N ASP A 322 9.66 -23.28 3.80
CA ASP A 322 8.48 -23.84 3.14
C ASP A 322 7.52 -22.73 2.77
N TYR A 323 7.61 -22.22 1.54
CA TYR A 323 6.73 -21.17 1.04
C TYR A 323 5.29 -21.65 0.77
N ALA A 324 5.05 -22.95 0.67
CA ALA A 324 3.71 -23.51 0.49
C ALA A 324 2.97 -23.71 1.82
N ASP A 325 3.68 -23.67 2.94
CA ASP A 325 3.09 -23.89 4.26
C ASP A 325 2.42 -22.62 4.81
N GLY A 326 1.08 -22.58 4.72
CA GLY A 326 0.25 -21.51 5.30
C GLY A 326 -0.25 -21.79 6.72
N SER A 327 0.31 -22.77 7.44
CA SER A 327 -0.17 -23.19 8.77
C SER A 327 -0.15 -22.06 9.83
N LYS A 328 0.81 -21.16 9.76
CA LYS A 328 0.85 -19.95 10.60
C LYS A 328 -0.09 -18.88 10.07
N THR A 329 -0.04 -18.62 8.76
CA THR A 329 -0.84 -17.62 8.05
C THR A 329 -0.64 -17.72 6.55
N GLU A 330 -1.64 -17.32 5.76
CA GLU A 330 -1.47 -17.08 4.31
C GLU A 330 -0.82 -15.71 4.01
N ASN A 331 -0.58 -14.89 5.03
CA ASN A 331 0.06 -13.58 4.91
C ASN A 331 1.55 -13.61 5.28
N THR A 332 2.25 -14.66 4.82
CA THR A 332 3.71 -14.70 4.93
C THR A 332 4.34 -13.59 4.08
N ARG A 333 5.41 -12.95 4.59
CA ARG A 333 6.01 -11.78 3.97
C ARG A 333 7.53 -11.87 3.96
N VAL A 334 8.12 -11.07 3.06
CA VAL A 334 9.55 -10.73 3.10
C VAL A 334 9.73 -9.24 2.91
N SER A 335 10.57 -8.61 3.71
CA SER A 335 11.12 -7.27 3.45
C SER A 335 12.58 -7.38 3.03
N TYR A 336 12.97 -6.57 2.03
CA TYR A 336 14.35 -6.50 1.56
C TYR A 336 14.64 -5.11 1.00
N PRO A 337 15.90 -4.62 1.07
CA PRO A 337 16.27 -3.32 0.53
C PRO A 337 16.24 -3.32 -0.99
N LEU A 338 15.94 -2.19 -1.62
CA LEU A 338 15.93 -2.03 -3.10
C LEU A 338 17.24 -2.45 -3.76
N SER A 339 18.37 -2.41 -3.06
CA SER A 339 19.66 -2.89 -3.56
C SER A 339 19.70 -4.39 -3.87
N HIS A 340 18.67 -5.14 -3.47
CA HIS A 340 18.54 -6.56 -3.86
C HIS A 340 17.92 -6.73 -5.26
N ILE A 341 17.35 -5.68 -5.84
CA ILE A 341 16.79 -5.68 -7.20
C ILE A 341 17.79 -5.02 -8.15
N ASP A 342 18.15 -5.71 -9.22
CA ASP A 342 19.13 -5.21 -10.18
C ASP A 342 18.54 -4.16 -11.13
N ASN A 343 17.29 -4.37 -11.59
CA ASN A 343 16.62 -3.52 -12.57
C ASN A 343 15.84 -2.37 -11.92
N ILE A 344 16.53 -1.45 -11.23
CA ILE A 344 15.95 -0.25 -10.61
C ILE A 344 16.39 1.03 -11.34
N VAL A 345 15.56 2.08 -11.24
CA VAL A 345 15.87 3.39 -11.83
C VAL A 345 17.10 4.04 -11.20
N LYS A 346 17.76 4.90 -11.98
CA LYS A 346 18.82 5.80 -11.52
C LYS A 346 18.41 7.24 -11.88
N PRO A 347 18.40 8.22 -10.95
CA PRO A 347 18.63 8.07 -9.49
C PRO A 347 17.61 7.14 -8.84
N VAL A 348 18.01 6.49 -7.74
CA VAL A 348 17.18 5.48 -7.08
C VAL A 348 15.86 6.07 -6.62
N SER A 349 14.76 5.34 -6.88
CA SER A 349 13.41 5.64 -6.41
C SER A 349 12.79 6.95 -6.92
N ARG A 350 13.31 7.55 -8.00
CA ARG A 350 12.78 8.77 -8.63
C ARG A 350 12.76 8.66 -10.14
N ALA A 351 11.74 9.29 -10.76
CA ALA A 351 11.65 9.43 -12.21
C ALA A 351 10.82 10.68 -12.57
N GLY A 352 10.74 11.02 -13.84
CA GLY A 352 9.92 12.11 -14.34
C GLY A 352 8.43 11.87 -14.19
N HIS A 353 7.63 12.73 -14.83
CA HIS A 353 6.17 12.62 -14.79
C HIS A 353 5.68 11.38 -15.53
N PRO A 354 4.65 10.69 -15.01
CA PRO A 354 3.98 9.60 -15.71
C PRO A 354 3.34 10.06 -17.02
N SER A 355 3.45 9.21 -18.02
CA SER A 355 2.69 9.34 -19.27
C SER A 355 1.47 8.43 -19.30
N LYS A 356 1.47 7.37 -18.50
CA LYS A 356 0.39 6.38 -18.43
C LYS A 356 0.01 6.07 -16.97
N VAL A 357 -1.29 6.06 -16.71
CA VAL A 357 -1.89 5.66 -15.43
C VAL A 357 -2.84 4.49 -15.70
N ILE A 358 -2.52 3.34 -15.16
CA ILE A 358 -3.22 2.08 -15.41
C ILE A 358 -3.94 1.63 -14.15
N PHE A 359 -5.26 1.54 -14.22
CA PHE A 359 -6.11 1.02 -13.16
C PHE A 359 -6.41 -0.45 -13.44
N LEU A 360 -5.89 -1.35 -12.61
CA LEU A 360 -6.13 -2.78 -12.71
C LEU A 360 -7.39 -3.16 -11.94
N ALA A 361 -8.31 -3.83 -12.60
CA ALA A 361 -9.47 -4.45 -12.01
C ALA A 361 -9.42 -5.97 -12.26
N ALA A 362 -10.08 -6.76 -11.41
CA ALA A 362 -10.33 -8.17 -11.66
C ALA A 362 -11.84 -8.40 -11.56
N ASP A 363 -12.54 -8.21 -12.67
CA ASP A 363 -13.99 -8.42 -12.76
C ASP A 363 -14.30 -9.91 -12.89
N ALA A 364 -14.97 -10.48 -11.88
CA ALA A 364 -15.42 -11.85 -11.89
C ALA A 364 -16.83 -12.04 -12.49
N PHE A 365 -17.45 -10.95 -12.97
CA PHE A 365 -18.80 -10.99 -13.56
C PHE A 365 -18.79 -11.04 -15.08
N GLY A 366 -17.62 -10.83 -15.72
CA GLY A 366 -17.47 -10.88 -17.18
C GLY A 366 -18.08 -9.70 -17.91
N VAL A 367 -18.19 -8.56 -17.26
CA VAL A 367 -18.87 -7.36 -17.74
C VAL A 367 -17.91 -6.32 -18.30
N LEU A 368 -16.83 -6.04 -17.56
CA LEU A 368 -15.87 -5.02 -17.93
C LEU A 368 -15.00 -5.45 -19.12
N PRO A 369 -14.71 -4.56 -20.06
CA PRO A 369 -13.82 -4.86 -21.18
C PRO A 369 -12.38 -5.12 -20.66
N PRO A 370 -11.58 -5.91 -21.39
CA PRO A 370 -10.17 -6.14 -21.07
C PRO A 370 -9.36 -4.87 -20.97
N VAL A 371 -9.74 -3.85 -21.74
CA VAL A 371 -9.11 -2.53 -21.71
C VAL A 371 -10.09 -1.44 -22.12
N SER A 372 -10.01 -0.29 -21.48
CA SER A 372 -10.70 0.92 -21.89
C SER A 372 -9.86 2.16 -21.58
N ARG A 373 -9.99 3.18 -22.44
CA ARG A 373 -9.46 4.51 -22.17
C ARG A 373 -10.50 5.29 -21.35
N LEU A 374 -10.02 6.00 -20.34
CA LEU A 374 -10.90 6.77 -19.44
C LEU A 374 -10.81 8.26 -19.74
N THR A 375 -11.95 8.97 -19.64
CA THR A 375 -11.95 10.42 -19.50
C THR A 375 -11.44 10.81 -18.11
N THR A 376 -11.16 12.09 -17.89
CA THR A 376 -10.71 12.58 -16.57
C THR A 376 -11.73 12.29 -15.48
N GLU A 377 -13.02 12.45 -15.75
CA GLU A 377 -14.10 12.19 -14.80
C GLU A 377 -14.27 10.68 -14.55
N GLN A 378 -14.19 9.85 -15.59
CA GLN A 378 -14.23 8.39 -15.46
C GLN A 378 -13.01 7.89 -14.67
N MET A 379 -11.83 8.47 -14.92
CA MET A 379 -10.62 8.16 -14.15
C MET A 379 -10.85 8.42 -12.66
N GLN A 380 -11.35 9.59 -12.28
CA GLN A 380 -11.64 9.93 -10.89
C GLN A 380 -12.72 8.99 -10.30
N TYR A 381 -13.76 8.65 -11.06
CA TYR A 381 -14.80 7.73 -10.64
C TYR A 381 -14.25 6.33 -10.33
N HIS A 382 -13.46 5.77 -11.25
CA HIS A 382 -12.86 4.44 -11.06
C HIS A 382 -11.78 4.44 -9.99
N PHE A 383 -11.01 5.52 -9.85
CA PHE A 383 -10.05 5.70 -8.77
C PHE A 383 -10.75 5.72 -7.39
N LEU A 384 -11.83 6.48 -7.24
CA LEU A 384 -12.64 6.51 -6.02
C LEU A 384 -13.31 5.17 -5.74
N SER A 385 -13.72 4.44 -6.77
CA SER A 385 -14.33 3.11 -6.62
C SER A 385 -13.32 2.06 -6.18
N GLY A 386 -12.13 2.02 -6.80
CA GLY A 386 -11.08 1.03 -6.50
C GLY A 386 -11.60 -0.39 -6.56
N PHE A 387 -12.19 -0.78 -7.70
CA PHE A 387 -12.93 -2.03 -7.85
C PHE A 387 -12.05 -3.25 -8.10
N THR A 388 -12.37 -4.35 -7.46
CA THR A 388 -11.93 -5.72 -7.81
C THR A 388 -12.97 -6.74 -7.35
N SER A 389 -12.80 -8.01 -7.71
CA SER A 389 -13.57 -9.12 -7.15
C SER A 389 -12.67 -10.03 -6.34
N LYS A 390 -13.10 -10.37 -5.12
CA LYS A 390 -12.53 -11.47 -4.34
C LYS A 390 -13.12 -12.79 -4.85
N LEU A 391 -12.26 -13.76 -5.09
CA LEU A 391 -12.66 -15.05 -5.59
C LEU A 391 -12.99 -16.03 -4.46
N ALA A 392 -13.84 -17.01 -4.77
CA ALA A 392 -14.05 -18.17 -3.90
C ALA A 392 -12.72 -18.87 -3.64
N GLY A 393 -12.42 -19.13 -2.36
CA GLY A 393 -11.19 -19.83 -1.95
C GLY A 393 -9.91 -18.98 -1.90
N THR A 394 -9.95 -17.68 -2.28
CA THR A 394 -8.78 -16.78 -2.17
C THR A 394 -8.66 -16.10 -0.81
N GLU A 395 -9.75 -16.04 -0.05
CA GLU A 395 -9.78 -15.58 1.34
C GLU A 395 -10.75 -16.46 2.15
N ARG A 396 -10.46 -16.61 3.44
CA ARG A 396 -11.28 -17.43 4.35
C ARG A 396 -12.73 -16.90 4.39
N GLY A 397 -13.69 -17.76 4.04
CA GLY A 397 -15.12 -17.44 4.07
C GLY A 397 -15.70 -16.91 2.75
N ILE A 398 -14.90 -16.74 1.70
CA ILE A 398 -15.36 -16.36 0.37
C ILE A 398 -15.72 -17.62 -0.42
N THR A 399 -17.02 -17.88 -0.60
CA THR A 399 -17.54 -19.04 -1.33
C THR A 399 -18.03 -18.72 -2.75
N GLN A 400 -18.21 -17.44 -3.07
CA GLN A 400 -18.60 -16.93 -4.39
C GLN A 400 -17.83 -15.64 -4.71
N PRO A 401 -17.63 -15.29 -6.00
CA PRO A 401 -17.03 -14.03 -6.37
C PRO A 401 -17.78 -12.85 -5.75
N THR A 402 -17.07 -12.07 -4.94
CA THR A 402 -17.66 -10.93 -4.22
C THR A 402 -17.00 -9.64 -4.68
N PRO A 403 -17.78 -8.66 -5.18
CA PRO A 403 -17.24 -7.35 -5.53
C PRO A 403 -16.67 -6.67 -4.29
N THR A 404 -15.53 -6.07 -4.44
CA THR A 404 -14.83 -5.34 -3.39
C THR A 404 -14.45 -3.97 -3.91
N PHE A 405 -14.72 -2.95 -3.10
CA PHE A 405 -14.40 -1.56 -3.40
C PHE A 405 -13.44 -1.04 -2.32
N SER A 406 -12.42 -0.33 -2.75
CA SER A 406 -11.44 0.29 -1.85
C SER A 406 -11.04 1.65 -2.41
N ALA A 407 -11.54 2.73 -1.81
CA ALA A 407 -11.28 4.10 -2.25
C ALA A 407 -9.80 4.30 -2.58
N CYS A 408 -9.52 4.88 -3.74
CA CYS A 408 -8.15 5.16 -4.22
C CYS A 408 -7.21 3.95 -4.13
N TYR A 409 -7.74 2.73 -4.22
CA TYR A 409 -7.03 1.45 -4.06
C TYR A 409 -6.33 1.27 -2.70
N GLY A 410 -6.65 2.12 -1.72
CA GLY A 410 -5.97 2.16 -0.43
C GLY A 410 -6.83 2.71 0.72
N ALA A 411 -8.14 2.44 0.74
CA ALA A 411 -9.11 3.03 1.68
C ALA A 411 -8.65 3.02 3.15
N ALA A 412 -8.03 1.93 3.60
CA ALA A 412 -7.55 1.79 4.98
C ALA A 412 -6.45 2.80 5.38
N PHE A 413 -5.81 3.45 4.40
CA PHE A 413 -4.69 4.37 4.61
C PHE A 413 -5.07 5.84 4.40
N LEU A 414 -6.27 6.11 3.89
CA LEU A 414 -6.71 7.48 3.61
C LEU A 414 -7.15 8.16 4.90
N LEU A 415 -6.59 9.32 5.19
CA LEU A 415 -6.98 10.14 6.34
C LEU A 415 -7.84 11.34 5.93
N LEU A 416 -7.72 11.83 4.71
CA LEU A 416 -8.54 12.88 4.13
C LEU A 416 -9.73 12.26 3.37
N HIS A 417 -10.74 13.08 3.05
CA HIS A 417 -11.85 12.61 2.23
C HIS A 417 -11.35 12.14 0.84
N PRO A 418 -11.80 10.97 0.33
CA PRO A 418 -11.25 10.36 -0.89
C PRO A 418 -11.27 11.26 -2.13
N THR A 419 -12.24 12.16 -2.25
CA THR A 419 -12.33 13.13 -3.36
C THR A 419 -11.12 14.07 -3.45
N GLN A 420 -10.44 14.35 -2.34
CA GLN A 420 -9.24 15.18 -2.35
C GLN A 420 -8.10 14.48 -3.10
N TYR A 421 -7.89 13.18 -2.87
CA TYR A 421 -6.88 12.39 -3.60
C TYR A 421 -7.19 12.31 -5.10
N ALA A 422 -8.47 12.10 -5.44
CA ALA A 422 -8.91 12.07 -6.83
C ALA A 422 -8.69 13.42 -7.54
N SER A 423 -8.94 14.53 -6.86
CA SER A 423 -8.71 15.88 -7.40
C SER A 423 -7.23 16.17 -7.62
N VAL A 424 -6.36 15.80 -6.66
CA VAL A 424 -4.91 16.00 -6.80
C VAL A 424 -4.34 15.14 -7.92
N LEU A 425 -4.75 13.86 -8.02
CA LEU A 425 -4.31 12.99 -9.11
C LEU A 425 -4.75 13.53 -10.47
N ALA A 426 -5.99 14.01 -10.60
CA ALA A 426 -6.52 14.60 -11.83
C ALA A 426 -5.75 15.87 -12.24
N ALA A 427 -5.39 16.73 -11.27
CA ALA A 427 -4.58 17.92 -11.52
C ALA A 427 -3.18 17.54 -12.05
N LYS A 428 -2.49 16.62 -11.40
CA LYS A 428 -1.17 16.12 -11.84
C LYS A 428 -1.21 15.48 -13.22
N MET A 429 -2.26 14.71 -13.52
CA MET A 429 -2.45 14.13 -14.85
C MET A 429 -2.72 15.20 -15.91
N ALA A 430 -3.49 16.24 -15.60
CA ALA A 430 -3.76 17.33 -16.54
C ALA A 430 -2.48 18.13 -16.83
N GLU A 431 -1.63 18.39 -15.82
CA GLU A 431 -0.35 19.07 -15.96
C GLU A 431 0.65 18.29 -16.84
N SER A 432 0.71 16.96 -16.67
CA SER A 432 1.65 16.11 -17.39
C SER A 432 1.12 15.61 -18.75
N GLY A 433 -0.18 15.72 -19.01
CA GLY A 433 -0.82 15.09 -20.17
C GLY A 433 -0.92 13.56 -20.09
N ALA A 434 -0.83 12.98 -18.90
CA ALA A 434 -0.91 11.54 -18.69
C ALA A 434 -2.28 10.99 -19.09
N GLU A 435 -2.27 9.82 -19.74
CA GLU A 435 -3.49 9.11 -20.15
C GLU A 435 -3.86 8.04 -19.13
N ALA A 436 -5.16 7.90 -18.86
CA ALA A 436 -5.70 6.87 -17.98
C ALA A 436 -6.32 5.71 -18.77
N CYS A 437 -6.01 4.48 -18.35
CA CYS A 437 -6.63 3.26 -18.85
C CYS A 437 -7.13 2.39 -17.70
N LEU A 438 -8.32 1.78 -17.87
CA LEU A 438 -8.79 0.68 -17.04
C LEU A 438 -8.44 -0.64 -17.73
N VAL A 439 -7.77 -1.54 -17.03
CA VAL A 439 -7.39 -2.87 -17.54
C VAL A 439 -8.02 -3.93 -16.64
N ASN A 440 -8.88 -4.75 -17.22
CA ASN A 440 -9.51 -5.87 -16.54
C ASN A 440 -8.66 -7.14 -16.70
N THR A 441 -8.19 -7.70 -15.58
CA THR A 441 -7.44 -8.95 -15.50
C THR A 441 -8.30 -10.12 -15.00
N GLY A 442 -9.60 -9.90 -14.93
CA GLY A 442 -10.60 -10.83 -14.40
C GLY A 442 -11.08 -11.88 -15.40
N TRP A 443 -12.37 -12.07 -15.48
CA TRP A 443 -13.02 -13.14 -16.24
C TRP A 443 -13.87 -12.58 -17.37
N ASN A 444 -14.11 -13.41 -18.37
CA ASN A 444 -15.06 -13.16 -19.44
C ASN A 444 -16.45 -13.75 -19.09
N GLY A 445 -17.44 -13.53 -19.97
CA GLY A 445 -18.80 -14.02 -19.79
C GLY A 445 -18.96 -15.55 -19.75
N GLU A 446 -17.96 -16.30 -20.23
CA GLU A 446 -17.90 -17.77 -20.13
C GLU A 446 -17.31 -18.25 -18.78
N GLY A 447 -16.94 -17.34 -17.89
CA GLY A 447 -16.27 -17.67 -16.62
C GLY A 447 -14.81 -18.11 -16.78
N LYS A 448 -14.17 -17.80 -17.90
CA LYS A 448 -12.74 -18.03 -18.13
C LYS A 448 -11.97 -16.76 -17.80
N ARG A 449 -10.89 -16.89 -17.05
CA ARG A 449 -9.99 -15.77 -16.76
C ARG A 449 -9.32 -15.29 -18.05
N LEU A 450 -9.23 -13.98 -18.23
CA LEU A 450 -8.46 -13.37 -19.31
C LEU A 450 -7.01 -13.85 -19.24
N SER A 451 -6.44 -14.19 -20.40
CA SER A 451 -5.10 -14.79 -20.43
C SER A 451 -4.05 -13.76 -20.00
N LEU A 452 -3.04 -14.21 -19.25
CA LEU A 452 -1.91 -13.37 -18.88
C LEU A 452 -1.16 -12.85 -20.13
N ARG A 453 -1.12 -13.65 -21.20
CA ARG A 453 -0.53 -13.26 -22.49
C ARG A 453 -1.26 -12.05 -23.09
N ASP A 454 -2.60 -12.11 -23.17
CA ASP A 454 -3.38 -11.02 -23.75
C ASP A 454 -3.29 -9.77 -22.86
N THR A 455 -3.34 -9.95 -21.53
CA THR A 455 -3.16 -8.85 -20.57
C THR A 455 -1.80 -8.17 -20.73
N ARG A 456 -0.71 -8.93 -20.87
CA ARG A 456 0.63 -8.37 -21.13
C ARG A 456 0.70 -7.65 -22.47
N SER A 457 0.09 -8.21 -23.53
CA SER A 457 0.01 -7.54 -24.85
C SER A 457 -0.76 -6.22 -24.77
N ILE A 458 -1.85 -6.17 -24.01
CA ILE A 458 -2.63 -4.95 -23.75
C ILE A 458 -1.76 -3.90 -23.02
N ILE A 459 -1.10 -4.30 -21.93
CA ILE A 459 -0.21 -3.40 -21.19
C ILE A 459 0.91 -2.87 -22.09
N SER A 460 1.59 -3.75 -22.84
CA SER A 460 2.63 -3.34 -23.79
C SER A 460 2.11 -2.34 -24.82
N ALA A 461 0.91 -2.57 -25.37
CA ALA A 461 0.31 -1.65 -26.33
C ALA A 461 -0.02 -0.28 -25.72
N ILE A 462 -0.50 -0.24 -24.47
CA ILE A 462 -0.74 1.02 -23.73
C ILE A 462 0.58 1.77 -23.54
N LEU A 463 1.62 1.09 -23.04
CA LEU A 463 2.92 1.69 -22.73
C LEU A 463 3.62 2.23 -23.99
N ASN A 464 3.53 1.49 -25.10
CA ASN A 464 4.15 1.85 -26.38
C ASN A 464 3.28 2.78 -27.24
N GLY A 465 2.07 3.14 -26.81
CA GLY A 465 1.15 3.97 -27.60
C GLY A 465 0.66 3.29 -28.89
N THR A 466 0.66 1.96 -28.95
CA THR A 466 0.25 1.17 -30.12
C THR A 466 -1.16 0.60 -30.01
N THR A 467 -1.96 1.07 -29.07
CA THR A 467 -3.40 0.81 -29.05
C THR A 467 -4.03 1.42 -30.30
N GLY A 468 -4.84 0.62 -31.01
CA GLY A 468 -5.58 1.11 -32.18
C GLY A 468 -6.52 2.26 -31.84
N PRO A 469 -7.16 2.88 -32.85
CA PRO A 469 -8.16 3.91 -32.60
C PRO A 469 -9.31 3.35 -31.76
N LEU A 470 -9.98 4.23 -31.02
CA LEU A 470 -11.16 3.87 -30.25
C LEU A 470 -12.33 3.53 -31.17
N ARG A 471 -13.21 2.65 -30.73
CA ARG A 471 -14.50 2.42 -31.40
C ARG A 471 -15.38 3.67 -31.28
N GLU A 472 -16.25 3.88 -32.25
CA GLU A 472 -17.21 4.99 -32.21
C GLU A 472 -18.23 4.82 -31.06
N GLU A 473 -18.66 3.59 -30.82
CA GLU A 473 -19.59 3.26 -29.75
C GLU A 473 -18.84 2.83 -28.49
N THR A 474 -19.25 3.37 -27.36
CA THR A 474 -18.80 2.93 -26.03
C THR A 474 -19.55 1.68 -25.57
N ILE A 475 -18.96 0.97 -24.63
CA ILE A 475 -19.62 -0.16 -23.96
C ILE A 475 -20.85 0.37 -23.21
N PRO A 476 -22.05 -0.15 -23.46
CA PRO A 476 -23.27 0.29 -22.78
C PRO A 476 -23.16 0.20 -21.26
N VAL A 477 -24.07 0.89 -20.54
CA VAL A 477 -24.14 0.95 -19.08
C VAL A 477 -22.94 1.67 -18.45
N PHE A 478 -21.70 1.28 -18.77
CA PHE A 478 -20.47 1.87 -18.20
C PHE A 478 -19.89 3.02 -19.04
N GLY A 479 -20.34 3.21 -20.27
CA GLY A 479 -19.85 4.28 -21.14
C GLY A 479 -18.36 4.21 -21.47
N LEU A 480 -17.75 3.03 -21.38
CA LEU A 480 -16.31 2.84 -21.52
C LEU A 480 -15.88 2.78 -22.99
N ALA A 481 -14.91 3.59 -23.38
CA ALA A 481 -14.33 3.60 -24.74
C ALA A 481 -13.26 2.49 -24.87
N ILE A 482 -13.43 1.59 -25.85
CA ILE A 482 -12.53 0.48 -26.11
C ILE A 482 -11.79 0.65 -27.45
N PRO A 483 -10.54 0.17 -27.59
CA PRO A 483 -9.83 0.18 -28.86
C PRO A 483 -10.46 -0.78 -29.87
N GLN A 484 -10.32 -0.48 -31.16
CA GLN A 484 -10.76 -1.35 -32.25
C GLN A 484 -9.88 -2.60 -32.35
N SER A 485 -8.58 -2.43 -32.10
CA SER A 485 -7.59 -3.50 -32.17
C SER A 485 -6.43 -3.26 -31.22
N ILE A 486 -5.79 -4.34 -30.80
CA ILE A 486 -4.51 -4.33 -30.06
C ILE A 486 -3.59 -5.37 -30.71
N PRO A 487 -2.32 -5.03 -30.96
CA PRO A 487 -1.36 -5.98 -31.53
C PRO A 487 -1.24 -7.26 -30.68
N GLY A 488 -1.41 -8.41 -31.32
CA GLY A 488 -1.30 -9.72 -30.67
C GLY A 488 -2.51 -10.17 -29.83
N VAL A 489 -3.59 -9.39 -29.82
CA VAL A 489 -4.86 -9.73 -29.14
C VAL A 489 -5.97 -9.88 -30.18
N ASP A 490 -6.77 -10.95 -30.06
CA ASP A 490 -7.97 -11.09 -30.88
C ASP A 490 -8.95 -9.96 -30.58
N SER A 491 -9.33 -9.21 -31.62
CA SER A 491 -10.25 -8.07 -31.48
C SER A 491 -11.64 -8.45 -30.94
N ALA A 492 -12.03 -9.72 -31.10
CA ALA A 492 -13.27 -10.23 -30.51
C ALA A 492 -13.24 -10.23 -28.97
N VAL A 493 -12.06 -10.42 -28.36
CA VAL A 493 -11.87 -10.41 -26.91
C VAL A 493 -12.04 -9.01 -26.32
N LEU A 494 -11.77 -7.95 -27.10
CA LEU A 494 -11.82 -6.56 -26.62
C LEU A 494 -13.23 -6.11 -26.26
N ASP A 495 -14.26 -6.73 -26.84
CA ASP A 495 -15.65 -6.47 -26.52
C ASP A 495 -16.19 -7.56 -25.57
N PRO A 496 -16.47 -7.25 -24.31
CA PRO A 496 -16.90 -8.25 -23.34
C PRO A 496 -18.22 -8.93 -23.69
N ARG A 497 -19.06 -8.29 -24.51
CA ARG A 497 -20.35 -8.84 -24.96
C ARG A 497 -20.18 -10.12 -25.80
N ASN A 498 -19.08 -10.23 -26.52
CA ASN A 498 -18.78 -11.41 -27.34
C ASN A 498 -18.54 -12.70 -26.55
N GLY A 499 -18.23 -12.59 -25.26
CA GLY A 499 -18.09 -13.73 -24.34
C GLY A 499 -19.40 -14.24 -23.77
N TRP A 500 -20.54 -13.71 -24.19
CA TRP A 500 -21.85 -14.08 -23.65
C TRP A 500 -22.74 -14.79 -24.70
N SER A 501 -23.62 -15.67 -24.22
CA SER A 501 -24.55 -16.38 -25.10
C SER A 501 -25.63 -15.49 -25.72
N SER A 502 -25.87 -14.30 -25.19
CA SER A 502 -26.71 -13.25 -25.75
C SER A 502 -26.37 -11.89 -25.16
N ALA A 503 -26.68 -10.82 -25.92
CA ALA A 503 -26.52 -9.44 -25.48
C ALA A 503 -27.38 -9.13 -24.23
N ASP A 504 -28.58 -9.69 -24.16
CA ASP A 504 -29.51 -9.47 -23.03
C ASP A 504 -28.92 -9.99 -21.70
N LYS A 505 -28.26 -11.17 -21.72
CA LYS A 505 -27.62 -11.71 -20.52
C LYS A 505 -26.44 -10.88 -20.06
N TRP A 506 -25.67 -10.34 -21.00
CA TRP A 506 -24.61 -9.39 -20.67
C TRP A 506 -25.22 -8.13 -20.05
N GLN A 507 -26.27 -7.58 -20.66
CA GLN A 507 -26.94 -6.36 -20.21
C GLN A 507 -27.46 -6.50 -18.77
N GLU A 508 -28.19 -7.59 -18.48
CA GLU A 508 -28.69 -7.89 -17.12
C GLU A 508 -27.54 -7.91 -16.09
N LYS A 509 -26.42 -8.57 -16.46
CA LYS A 509 -25.28 -8.67 -15.56
C LYS A 509 -24.55 -7.33 -15.41
N ALA A 510 -24.46 -6.55 -16.49
CA ALA A 510 -23.88 -5.22 -16.49
C ALA A 510 -24.67 -4.25 -15.60
N GLU A 511 -26.01 -4.28 -15.68
CA GLU A 511 -26.88 -3.48 -14.83
C GLU A 511 -26.75 -3.87 -13.35
N SER A 512 -26.63 -5.17 -13.06
CA SER A 512 -26.41 -5.68 -11.70
C SER A 512 -25.07 -5.16 -11.13
N LEU A 513 -23.99 -5.22 -11.92
CA LEU A 513 -22.69 -4.70 -11.50
C LEU A 513 -22.70 -3.18 -11.38
N ALA A 514 -23.36 -2.48 -12.30
CA ALA A 514 -23.52 -1.03 -12.28
C ALA A 514 -24.21 -0.56 -11.00
N GLN A 515 -25.25 -1.26 -10.56
CA GLN A 515 -25.95 -0.94 -9.32
C GLN A 515 -24.98 -1.01 -8.10
N LEU A 516 -24.09 -2.01 -8.05
CA LEU A 516 -23.09 -2.12 -6.98
C LEU A 516 -22.09 -0.94 -7.00
N PHE A 517 -21.65 -0.52 -8.19
CA PHE A 517 -20.81 0.66 -8.34
C PHE A 517 -21.52 1.93 -7.86
N MET A 518 -22.76 2.13 -8.28
CA MET A 518 -23.58 3.28 -7.90
C MET A 518 -23.82 3.31 -6.39
N ASP A 519 -24.14 2.17 -5.79
CA ASP A 519 -24.39 2.06 -4.34
C ASP A 519 -23.11 2.33 -3.54
N ASN A 520 -21.95 1.83 -4.01
CA ASN A 520 -20.67 2.14 -3.40
C ASN A 520 -20.34 3.63 -3.52
N PHE A 521 -20.65 4.25 -4.66
CA PHE A 521 -20.25 5.65 -4.92
C PHE A 521 -21.06 6.67 -4.11
N LYS A 522 -22.24 6.32 -3.59
CA LYS A 522 -23.10 7.21 -2.78
C LYS A 522 -22.35 7.81 -1.59
N GLN A 523 -21.40 7.09 -1.02
CA GLN A 523 -20.59 7.57 0.11
C GLN A 523 -19.70 8.78 -0.21
N TYR A 524 -19.48 9.10 -1.47
CA TYR A 524 -18.66 10.23 -1.91
C TYR A 524 -19.51 11.42 -2.41
N SER A 525 -20.84 11.23 -2.51
CA SER A 525 -21.76 12.22 -3.07
C SER A 525 -22.20 13.30 -2.07
N ASP A 526 -21.65 13.30 -0.86
CA ASP A 526 -21.81 14.31 0.17
C ASP A 526 -21.08 15.62 -0.13
N THR A 527 -20.10 15.57 -1.05
CA THR A 527 -19.40 16.74 -1.57
C THR A 527 -19.90 17.13 -2.96
N GLU A 528 -19.81 18.42 -3.33
CA GLU A 528 -20.15 18.87 -4.69
C GLU A 528 -19.31 18.16 -5.76
N ALA A 529 -18.02 17.98 -5.50
CA ALA A 529 -17.11 17.25 -6.39
C ALA A 529 -17.56 15.80 -6.59
N GLY A 530 -17.88 15.09 -5.50
CA GLY A 530 -18.34 13.71 -5.57
C GLY A 530 -19.70 13.58 -6.27
N ALA A 531 -20.64 14.46 -6.00
CA ALA A 531 -21.93 14.48 -6.68
C ALA A 531 -21.79 14.66 -8.20
N ARG A 532 -20.87 15.54 -8.64
CA ARG A 532 -20.55 15.72 -10.07
C ARG A 532 -19.92 14.46 -10.66
N LEU A 533 -18.98 13.84 -9.98
CA LEU A 533 -18.30 12.64 -10.46
C LEU A 533 -19.22 11.42 -10.55
N ALA A 534 -20.29 11.35 -9.76
CA ALA A 534 -21.29 10.28 -9.87
C ALA A 534 -21.90 10.18 -11.28
N LEU A 535 -21.94 11.28 -12.04
CA LEU A 535 -22.45 11.31 -13.41
C LEU A 535 -21.51 10.63 -14.43
N ALA A 536 -20.24 10.47 -14.10
CA ALA A 536 -19.24 9.78 -14.93
C ALA A 536 -19.22 8.26 -14.70
N GLY A 537 -19.96 7.77 -13.71
CA GLY A 537 -20.14 6.36 -13.43
C GLY A 537 -21.16 5.69 -14.36
N PRO A 538 -21.43 4.40 -14.12
CA PRO A 538 -22.41 3.66 -14.91
C PRO A 538 -23.79 4.27 -14.83
N GLN A 539 -24.53 4.17 -15.95
CA GLN A 539 -25.89 4.69 -16.11
C GLN A 539 -26.84 3.54 -16.45
N LEU A 540 -27.85 3.32 -15.62
CA LEU A 540 -28.93 2.38 -15.92
C LEU A 540 -29.88 3.00 -16.95
N GLN A 541 -30.23 2.26 -18.00
CA GLN A 541 -31.29 2.70 -18.89
C GLN A 541 -32.59 2.79 -18.09
N LYS A 542 -33.22 3.96 -18.08
CA LYS A 542 -34.59 4.06 -17.55
C LYS A 542 -35.45 3.16 -18.43
N SER A 543 -36.02 2.11 -17.85
CA SER A 543 -37.09 1.35 -18.52
C SER A 543 -38.11 2.38 -19.01
N ALA A 544 -38.28 2.45 -20.31
CA ALA A 544 -39.41 3.20 -20.86
C ALA A 544 -40.66 2.48 -20.35
N VAL A 545 -41.33 3.08 -19.36
CA VAL A 545 -42.65 2.65 -18.85
C VAL A 545 -43.71 3.07 -19.85
#